data_72f3561787b2db7b010eb50e57235f21
#
_entry.id   72f3561787b2db7b010eb50e57235f21
#
_cell.length_a   1.000
_cell.length_b   1.000
_cell.length_c   1.000
_cell.angle_alpha   90.00
_cell.angle_beta   90.00
_cell.angle_gamma   90.00
#
_symmetry.space_group_name_H-M   'P 1'
#
loop_
_entity.id
_entity.type
_entity.pdbx_description
1 polymer ?
#
loop_
_entity_poly.entity_id
_entity_poly.type
_entity_poly.pdbx_seq_one_letter_code
_entity_poly.pdbx_strand_id
1 'polypeptide(L)'
;METKKSNGIYLGLAFILGMLILGGSLVLMIDNLKSYDRCVTVKGLCEKEVMADKVIWPIVYKQAGNELGELYNRVKDMNNVIVKFLKDAGVSDDEITTNAPSILDTQTNLYGERKEYRYIVTAGVTVCSNQVELIVKLQTEQAKLYEKGIPVGMGENWSYPTTYSFTGLNEIKPAMI
;
A
#
# COMPACT_ATOMS: atom_id res chain seq x y z
N MET A 1 18.46 75.73 47.19
CA MET A 1 18.98 74.88 46.05
C MET A 1 18.84 73.41 46.37
N GLU A 2 17.85 72.98 47.20
CA GLU A 2 17.76 71.58 47.66
C GLU A 2 16.52 70.77 47.07
N THR A 3 15.57 71.44 46.47
CA THR A 3 14.35 70.77 45.95
C THR A 3 14.56 70.05 44.64
N LYS A 4 15.58 70.32 43.86
CA LYS A 4 15.84 69.73 42.55
C LYS A 4 16.48 68.33 42.61
N LYS A 5 17.17 68.00 43.72
CA LYS A 5 17.83 66.70 43.91
C LYS A 5 16.88 65.64 44.38
N SER A 6 15.84 65.98 45.13
CA SER A 6 14.81 65.10 45.61
C SER A 6 13.90 64.52 44.43
N ASN A 7 13.56 65.39 43.48
CA ASN A 7 12.69 64.97 42.35
C ASN A 7 13.41 63.97 41.45
N GLY A 8 14.72 63.99 41.29
CA GLY A 8 15.47 63.01 40.51
C GLY A 8 15.43 61.58 41.09
N ILE A 9 15.47 61.52 42.45
CA ILE A 9 15.43 60.23 43.16
C ILE A 9 14.04 59.57 43.00
N TYR A 10 12.97 60.37 43.14
CA TYR A 10 11.56 59.89 42.95
C TYR A 10 11.32 59.43 41.49
N LEU A 11 11.88 60.15 40.51
CA LEU A 11 11.79 59.81 39.11
C LEU A 11 12.52 58.49 38.82
N GLY A 12 13.70 58.28 39.40
CA GLY A 12 14.45 57.04 39.29
C GLY A 12 13.74 55.83 39.91
N LEU A 13 13.16 56.04 41.11
CA LEU A 13 12.34 55.01 41.78
C LEU A 13 11.08 54.65 40.98
N ALA A 14 10.39 55.63 40.42
CA ALA A 14 9.24 55.41 39.58
C ALA A 14 9.58 54.62 38.29
N PHE A 15 10.73 54.91 37.69
CA PHE A 15 11.23 54.20 36.51
C PHE A 15 11.58 52.74 36.81
N ILE A 16 12.23 52.47 37.94
CA ILE A 16 12.54 51.09 38.39
C ILE A 16 11.27 50.31 38.67
N LEU A 17 10.29 50.94 39.35
CA LEU A 17 9.01 50.32 39.64
C LEU A 17 8.24 50.01 38.36
N GLY A 18 8.23 50.90 37.38
CA GLY A 18 7.61 50.68 36.07
C GLY A 18 8.25 49.50 35.30
N MET A 19 9.60 49.41 35.34
CA MET A 19 10.28 48.29 34.73
C MET A 19 10.00 46.94 35.40
N LEU A 20 9.87 46.90 36.71
CA LEU A 20 9.49 45.70 37.46
C LEU A 20 8.08 45.21 37.11
N ILE A 21 7.13 46.16 36.99
CA ILE A 21 5.76 45.85 36.59
C ILE A 21 5.71 45.32 35.15
N LEU A 22 6.42 45.96 34.21
CA LEU A 22 6.50 45.51 32.83
C LEU A 22 7.16 44.12 32.71
N GLY A 23 8.26 43.89 33.41
CA GLY A 23 8.93 42.59 33.41
C GLY A 23 8.05 41.48 34.00
N GLY A 24 7.41 41.76 35.12
CA GLY A 24 6.46 40.81 35.75
C GLY A 24 5.26 40.49 34.86
N SER A 25 4.68 41.48 34.18
CA SER A 25 3.57 41.25 33.25
C SER A 25 3.95 40.41 32.03
N LEU A 26 5.17 40.58 31.50
CA LEU A 26 5.70 39.78 30.41
C LEU A 26 5.86 38.29 30.80
N VAL A 27 6.39 38.03 31.99
CA VAL A 27 6.56 36.66 32.51
C VAL A 27 5.18 35.98 32.65
N LEU A 28 4.21 36.65 33.26
CA LEU A 28 2.88 36.12 33.40
C LEU A 28 2.16 35.88 32.06
N MET A 29 2.42 36.75 31.06
CA MET A 29 1.88 36.56 29.71
C MET A 29 2.47 35.31 29.02
N ILE A 30 3.78 35.08 29.17
CA ILE A 30 4.45 33.92 28.60
C ILE A 30 3.99 32.62 29.26
N ASP A 31 3.78 32.60 30.58
CA ASP A 31 3.28 31.43 31.28
C ASP A 31 1.82 31.10 30.89
N ASN A 32 1.00 32.09 30.69
CA ASN A 32 -0.37 31.89 30.15
C ASN A 32 -0.35 31.37 28.72
N LEU A 33 0.51 31.86 27.82
CA LEU A 33 0.62 31.36 26.46
C LEU A 33 1.08 29.89 26.44
N LYS A 34 2.04 29.51 27.27
CA LYS A 34 2.50 28.12 27.40
C LYS A 34 1.45 27.16 27.94
N SER A 35 0.47 27.66 28.72
CA SER A 35 -0.58 26.80 29.26
C SER A 35 -1.61 26.39 28.19
N TYR A 36 -1.78 27.16 27.11
CA TYR A 36 -2.67 26.85 26.00
C TYR A 36 -2.10 25.76 25.05
N ASP A 37 -0.76 25.59 25.00
CA ASP A 37 -0.12 24.62 24.11
C ASP A 37 0.06 23.22 24.72
N ARG A 38 -0.49 22.96 25.91
CA ARG A 38 -0.43 21.63 26.53
C ARG A 38 -1.49 20.69 25.99
N CYS A 39 -1.51 20.49 24.66
CA CYS A 39 -2.29 19.43 24.05
C CYS A 39 -1.47 18.15 24.01
N VAL A 40 -1.87 17.14 24.75
CA VAL A 40 -1.31 15.78 24.63
C VAL A 40 -2.11 15.05 23.58
N THR A 41 -1.52 14.84 22.40
CA THR A 41 -2.12 14.00 21.37
C THR A 41 -1.79 12.55 21.72
N VAL A 42 -2.76 11.83 22.24
CA VAL A 42 -2.66 10.39 22.49
C VAL A 42 -3.14 9.66 21.25
N LYS A 43 -2.25 8.87 20.64
CA LYS A 43 -2.62 7.92 19.58
C LYS A 43 -2.88 6.57 20.25
N GLY A 44 -4.12 6.16 20.30
CA GLY A 44 -4.48 4.80 20.67
C GLY A 44 -4.27 3.88 19.47
N LEU A 45 -3.64 2.72 19.68
CA LEU A 45 -3.62 1.61 18.73
C LEU A 45 -4.65 0.59 19.24
N CYS A 46 -5.59 0.23 18.37
CA CYS A 46 -6.50 -0.89 18.63
C CYS A 46 -6.31 -1.89 17.48
N GLU A 47 -6.04 -3.14 17.83
CA GLU A 47 -5.87 -4.24 16.89
C GLU A 47 -7.00 -5.24 17.11
N LYS A 48 -7.58 -5.73 16.03
CA LYS A 48 -8.58 -6.77 16.04
C LYS A 48 -8.31 -7.74 14.89
N GLU A 49 -8.20 -9.01 15.23
CA GLU A 49 -8.10 -10.07 14.23
C GLU A 49 -9.46 -10.26 13.55
N VAL A 50 -9.46 -10.25 12.23
CA VAL A 50 -10.64 -10.48 11.40
C VAL A 50 -10.28 -11.43 10.27
N MET A 51 -11.23 -12.26 9.87
CA MET A 51 -11.07 -13.11 8.69
C MET A 51 -11.26 -12.26 7.44
N ALA A 52 -10.41 -12.50 6.42
CA ALA A 52 -10.59 -11.87 5.11
C ALA A 52 -11.90 -12.36 4.48
N ASP A 53 -12.63 -11.42 3.87
CA ASP A 53 -13.87 -11.68 3.13
C ASP A 53 -13.69 -11.54 1.61
N LYS A 54 -12.50 -11.13 1.18
CA LYS A 54 -12.15 -10.95 -0.23
C LYS A 54 -10.72 -11.37 -0.50
N VAL A 55 -10.51 -12.06 -1.60
CA VAL A 55 -9.18 -12.46 -2.08
C VAL A 55 -8.97 -12.03 -3.52
N ILE A 56 -7.77 -11.52 -3.80
CA ILE A 56 -7.29 -11.23 -5.15
C ILE A 56 -6.11 -12.14 -5.38
N TRP A 57 -6.26 -13.08 -6.31
CA TRP A 57 -5.24 -14.05 -6.67
C TRP A 57 -4.81 -13.88 -8.12
N PRO A 58 -3.65 -13.27 -8.38
CA PRO A 58 -3.07 -13.20 -9.71
C PRO A 58 -2.33 -14.50 -10.04
N ILE A 59 -2.71 -15.14 -11.13
CA ILE A 59 -2.06 -16.32 -11.70
C ILE A 59 -1.24 -15.85 -12.89
N VAL A 60 0.05 -15.60 -12.68
CA VAL A 60 0.94 -15.00 -13.67
C VAL A 60 1.97 -16.01 -14.12
N TYR A 61 2.30 -16.00 -15.42
CA TYR A 61 3.32 -16.83 -16.02
C TYR A 61 4.06 -16.07 -17.12
N LYS A 62 5.23 -16.58 -17.50
CA LYS A 62 6.03 -16.03 -18.58
C LYS A 62 6.22 -17.04 -19.70
N GLN A 63 6.23 -16.54 -20.92
CA GLN A 63 6.56 -17.29 -22.12
C GLN A 63 7.61 -16.55 -22.93
N ALA A 64 8.55 -17.27 -23.53
CA ALA A 64 9.59 -16.73 -24.38
C ALA A 64 9.54 -17.35 -25.77
N GLY A 65 9.91 -16.59 -26.78
CA GLY A 65 9.94 -17.05 -28.16
C GLY A 65 10.47 -15.99 -29.12
N ASN A 66 10.69 -16.40 -30.37
CA ASN A 66 11.23 -15.53 -31.41
C ASN A 66 10.15 -15.00 -32.37
N GLU A 67 9.02 -15.71 -32.46
CA GLU A 67 7.89 -15.33 -33.30
C GLU A 67 6.72 -14.83 -32.46
N LEU A 68 6.45 -13.53 -32.53
CA LEU A 68 5.45 -12.87 -31.68
C LEU A 68 4.04 -13.41 -31.90
N GLY A 69 3.67 -13.71 -33.15
CA GLY A 69 2.34 -14.22 -33.47
C GLY A 69 2.07 -15.60 -32.87
N GLU A 70 3.02 -16.51 -32.96
CA GLU A 70 2.92 -17.84 -32.35
C GLU A 70 2.88 -17.75 -30.81
N LEU A 71 3.73 -16.87 -30.27
CA LEU A 71 3.82 -16.66 -28.83
C LEU A 71 2.49 -16.11 -28.27
N TYR A 72 1.87 -15.18 -28.98
CA TYR A 72 0.55 -14.65 -28.62
C TYR A 72 -0.55 -15.71 -28.61
N ASN A 73 -0.58 -16.57 -29.66
CA ASN A 73 -1.54 -17.66 -29.72
C ASN A 73 -1.35 -18.64 -28.57
N ARG A 74 -0.11 -19.00 -28.25
CA ARG A 74 0.23 -19.86 -27.10
C ARG A 74 -0.23 -19.27 -25.79
N VAL A 75 -0.02 -17.96 -25.56
CA VAL A 75 -0.49 -17.24 -24.38
C VAL A 75 -2.01 -17.28 -24.29
N LYS A 76 -2.71 -17.09 -25.41
CA LYS A 76 -4.19 -17.15 -25.46
C LYS A 76 -4.70 -18.54 -25.07
N ASP A 77 -4.07 -19.59 -25.59
CA ASP A 77 -4.44 -20.96 -25.26
C ASP A 77 -4.20 -21.30 -23.79
N MET A 78 -3.05 -20.87 -23.24
CA MET A 78 -2.75 -21.02 -21.82
C MET A 78 -3.75 -20.29 -20.92
N ASN A 79 -4.12 -19.04 -21.26
CA ASN A 79 -5.15 -18.31 -20.53
C ASN A 79 -6.48 -19.06 -20.54
N ASN A 80 -6.88 -19.63 -21.68
CA ASN A 80 -8.11 -20.44 -21.80
C ASN A 80 -8.06 -21.67 -20.89
N VAL A 81 -6.91 -22.33 -20.79
CA VAL A 81 -6.73 -23.49 -19.89
C VAL A 81 -6.84 -23.08 -18.43
N ILE A 82 -6.24 -21.92 -18.04
CA ILE A 82 -6.35 -21.39 -16.67
C ILE A 82 -7.81 -21.04 -16.35
N VAL A 83 -8.47 -20.30 -17.25
CA VAL A 83 -9.90 -19.92 -17.08
C VAL A 83 -10.77 -21.17 -16.93
N LYS A 84 -10.55 -22.19 -17.78
CA LYS A 84 -11.28 -23.46 -17.68
C LYS A 84 -11.03 -24.15 -16.33
N PHE A 85 -9.78 -24.20 -15.87
CA PHE A 85 -9.43 -24.79 -14.57
C PHE A 85 -10.18 -24.10 -13.42
N LEU A 86 -10.28 -22.76 -13.45
CA LEU A 86 -10.99 -21.98 -12.44
C LEU A 86 -12.51 -22.21 -12.48
N LYS A 87 -13.09 -22.24 -13.68
CA LYS A 87 -14.54 -22.52 -13.88
C LYS A 87 -14.92 -23.93 -13.45
N ASP A 88 -14.11 -24.92 -13.81
CA ASP A 88 -14.32 -26.32 -13.43
C ASP A 88 -14.28 -26.50 -11.89
N ALA A 89 -13.59 -25.60 -11.19
CA ALA A 89 -13.51 -25.56 -9.74
C ALA A 89 -14.62 -24.73 -9.06
N GLY A 90 -15.50 -24.07 -9.83
CA GLY A 90 -16.65 -23.33 -9.32
C GLY A 90 -16.46 -21.83 -9.18
N VAL A 91 -15.38 -21.26 -9.74
CA VAL A 91 -15.21 -19.79 -9.78
C VAL A 91 -16.08 -19.21 -10.87
N SER A 92 -16.83 -18.15 -10.56
CA SER A 92 -17.74 -17.48 -11.50
C SER A 92 -16.98 -16.65 -12.55
N ASP A 93 -17.59 -16.46 -13.71
CA ASP A 93 -16.99 -15.71 -14.83
C ASP A 93 -16.71 -14.25 -14.48
N ASP A 94 -17.56 -13.63 -13.71
CA ASP A 94 -17.44 -12.25 -13.24
C ASP A 94 -16.29 -12.06 -12.22
N GLU A 95 -15.84 -13.13 -11.58
CA GLU A 95 -14.70 -13.14 -10.68
C GLU A 95 -13.35 -13.32 -11.41
N ILE A 96 -13.37 -13.70 -12.69
CA ILE A 96 -12.19 -14.04 -13.50
C ILE A 96 -11.90 -12.91 -14.48
N THR A 97 -10.71 -12.33 -14.40
CA THR A 97 -10.26 -11.30 -15.33
C THR A 97 -8.98 -11.74 -16.04
N THR A 98 -9.00 -11.79 -17.36
CA THR A 98 -7.80 -12.03 -18.16
C THR A 98 -7.04 -10.73 -18.32
N ASN A 99 -5.78 -10.69 -17.86
CA ASN A 99 -4.95 -9.50 -17.93
C ASN A 99 -4.37 -9.32 -19.35
N ALA A 100 -4.21 -8.05 -19.76
CA ALA A 100 -3.48 -7.76 -21.00
C ALA A 100 -2.02 -8.23 -20.86
N PRO A 101 -1.48 -8.96 -21.86
CA PRO A 101 -0.10 -9.42 -21.81
C PRO A 101 0.88 -8.25 -21.94
N SER A 102 1.96 -8.31 -21.15
CA SER A 102 3.10 -7.40 -21.26
C SER A 102 4.19 -8.06 -22.10
N ILE A 103 4.69 -7.38 -23.12
CA ILE A 103 5.67 -7.89 -24.08
C ILE A 103 6.97 -7.11 -23.93
N LEU A 104 8.06 -7.82 -23.68
CA LEU A 104 9.42 -7.28 -23.66
C LEU A 104 10.17 -7.79 -24.91
N ASP A 105 10.60 -6.88 -25.79
CA ASP A 105 11.56 -7.18 -26.86
C ASP A 105 12.98 -7.02 -26.30
N THR A 106 13.67 -8.13 -26.11
CA THR A 106 15.00 -8.15 -25.49
C THR A 106 16.10 -7.57 -26.40
N GLN A 107 15.83 -7.43 -27.71
CA GLN A 107 16.78 -6.86 -28.67
C GLN A 107 16.76 -5.33 -28.74
N THR A 108 15.77 -4.69 -28.11
CA THR A 108 15.73 -3.22 -28.02
C THR A 108 16.69 -2.67 -26.96
N ASN A 109 17.23 -3.53 -26.09
CA ASN A 109 18.19 -3.11 -25.09
C ASN A 109 19.62 -3.06 -25.69
N LEU A 110 20.07 -1.85 -26.00
CA LEU A 110 21.37 -1.58 -26.64
C LEU A 110 22.60 -1.96 -25.81
N TYR A 111 22.45 -2.10 -24.49
CA TYR A 111 23.54 -2.34 -23.53
C TYR A 111 23.45 -3.71 -22.85
N GLY A 112 22.51 -4.56 -23.22
CA GLY A 112 22.32 -5.88 -22.62
C GLY A 112 22.96 -7.01 -23.43
N GLU A 113 23.26 -8.12 -22.75
CA GLU A 113 23.62 -9.36 -23.45
C GLU A 113 22.45 -9.82 -24.34
N ARG A 114 22.76 -10.31 -25.55
CA ARG A 114 21.75 -10.89 -26.44
C ARG A 114 21.16 -12.13 -25.77
N LYS A 115 19.88 -12.09 -25.46
CA LYS A 115 19.16 -13.25 -24.94
C LYS A 115 18.82 -14.22 -26.10
N GLU A 116 18.69 -15.49 -25.75
CA GLU A 116 18.35 -16.56 -26.69
C GLU A 116 17.01 -16.30 -27.39
N TYR A 117 16.03 -15.76 -26.63
CA TYR A 117 14.70 -15.44 -27.14
C TYR A 117 14.52 -13.92 -27.26
N ARG A 118 13.97 -13.49 -28.42
CA ARG A 118 13.72 -12.08 -28.70
C ARG A 118 12.58 -11.52 -27.86
N TYR A 119 11.48 -12.24 -27.74
CA TYR A 119 10.29 -11.78 -27.02
C TYR A 119 10.11 -12.56 -25.73
N ILE A 120 9.82 -11.82 -24.66
CA ILE A 120 9.36 -12.38 -23.38
C ILE A 120 7.99 -11.77 -23.11
N VAL A 121 6.98 -12.62 -23.00
CA VAL A 121 5.60 -12.23 -22.70
C VAL A 121 5.27 -12.64 -21.28
N THR A 122 4.87 -11.67 -20.46
CA THR A 122 4.28 -11.90 -19.15
C THR A 122 2.76 -11.79 -19.30
N ALA A 123 2.05 -12.84 -18.97
CA ALA A 123 0.60 -12.92 -19.08
C ALA A 123 0.01 -13.60 -17.86
N GLY A 124 -1.30 -13.51 -17.71
CA GLY A 124 -1.97 -14.19 -16.61
C GLY A 124 -3.44 -13.84 -16.50
N VAL A 125 -4.04 -14.46 -15.50
CA VAL A 125 -5.45 -14.32 -15.15
C VAL A 125 -5.53 -13.93 -13.68
N THR A 126 -6.33 -12.93 -13.35
CA THR A 126 -6.58 -12.53 -11.97
C THR A 126 -7.96 -12.97 -11.53
N VAL A 127 -8.02 -13.63 -10.39
CA VAL A 127 -9.28 -14.00 -9.72
C VAL A 127 -9.54 -13.01 -8.59
N CYS A 128 -10.74 -12.44 -8.55
CA CYS A 128 -11.20 -11.58 -7.48
C CYS A 128 -12.50 -12.15 -6.90
N SER A 129 -12.42 -12.85 -5.79
CA SER A 129 -13.54 -13.61 -5.23
C SER A 129 -13.75 -13.30 -3.74
N ASN A 130 -15.00 -13.46 -3.30
CA ASN A 130 -15.37 -13.44 -1.89
C ASN A 130 -15.33 -14.85 -1.27
N GLN A 131 -15.11 -15.88 -2.08
CA GLN A 131 -14.99 -17.27 -1.62
C GLN A 131 -13.53 -17.59 -1.24
N VAL A 132 -13.04 -16.97 -0.17
CA VAL A 132 -11.64 -17.06 0.24
C VAL A 132 -11.19 -18.52 0.41
N GLU A 133 -11.98 -19.36 1.06
CA GLU A 133 -11.63 -20.77 1.32
C GLU A 133 -11.48 -21.58 0.02
N LEU A 134 -12.36 -21.34 -0.97
CA LEU A 134 -12.26 -21.97 -2.27
C LEU A 134 -10.94 -21.60 -2.97
N ILE A 135 -10.60 -20.32 -2.97
CA ILE A 135 -9.37 -19.86 -3.61
C ILE A 135 -8.12 -20.39 -2.91
N VAL A 136 -8.10 -20.44 -1.58
CA VAL A 136 -6.98 -21.04 -0.81
C VAL A 136 -6.81 -22.52 -1.19
N LYS A 137 -7.91 -23.29 -1.33
CA LYS A 137 -7.86 -24.67 -1.80
C LYS A 137 -7.29 -24.76 -3.22
N LEU A 138 -7.75 -23.89 -4.14
CA LEU A 138 -7.26 -23.88 -5.52
C LEU A 138 -5.78 -23.52 -5.62
N GLN A 139 -5.26 -22.68 -4.75
CA GLN A 139 -3.83 -22.40 -4.67
C GLN A 139 -3.03 -23.65 -4.33
N THR A 140 -3.51 -24.52 -3.46
CA THR A 140 -2.85 -25.79 -3.18
C THR A 140 -2.92 -26.78 -4.36
N GLU A 141 -3.95 -26.67 -5.20
CA GLU A 141 -4.15 -27.47 -6.41
C GLU A 141 -3.46 -26.88 -7.66
N GLN A 142 -2.75 -25.77 -7.53
CA GLN A 142 -2.06 -25.08 -8.63
C GLN A 142 -1.08 -26.01 -9.38
N ALA A 143 -0.57 -27.06 -8.74
CA ALA A 143 0.26 -28.09 -9.38
C ALA A 143 -0.37 -28.71 -10.63
N LYS A 144 -1.71 -28.79 -10.69
CA LYS A 144 -2.47 -29.26 -11.86
C LYS A 144 -2.25 -28.41 -13.13
N LEU A 145 -1.88 -27.13 -12.95
CA LEU A 145 -1.53 -26.25 -14.07
C LEU A 145 -0.12 -26.56 -14.60
N TYR A 146 0.81 -26.98 -13.75
CA TYR A 146 2.14 -27.43 -14.19
C TYR A 146 2.03 -28.70 -15.02
N GLU A 147 1.16 -29.64 -14.65
CA GLU A 147 0.90 -30.85 -15.44
C GLU A 147 0.37 -30.54 -16.85
N LYS A 148 -0.32 -29.38 -16.99
CA LYS A 148 -0.80 -28.86 -18.29
C LYS A 148 0.27 -28.00 -19.01
N GLY A 149 1.49 -27.96 -18.50
CA GLY A 149 2.61 -27.20 -19.09
C GLY A 149 2.56 -25.70 -18.87
N ILE A 150 1.79 -25.22 -17.89
CA ILE A 150 1.70 -23.78 -17.58
C ILE A 150 2.55 -23.48 -16.34
N PRO A 151 3.70 -22.80 -16.49
CA PRO A 151 4.64 -22.53 -15.40
C PRO A 151 4.19 -21.31 -14.57
N VAL A 152 3.09 -21.42 -13.84
CA VAL A 152 2.57 -20.33 -13.01
C VAL A 152 3.42 -20.10 -11.77
N GLY A 153 3.57 -18.85 -11.36
CA GLY A 153 4.23 -18.48 -10.09
C GLY A 153 5.75 -18.61 -10.08
N MET A 154 6.41 -18.94 -11.19
CA MET A 154 7.86 -19.08 -11.25
C MET A 154 8.55 -17.70 -11.11
N GLY A 155 9.01 -17.39 -9.89
CA GLY A 155 9.81 -16.20 -9.61
C GLY A 155 9.01 -14.87 -9.52
N GLU A 156 7.70 -14.90 -9.72
CA GLU A 156 6.85 -13.71 -9.78
C GLU A 156 6.03 -13.47 -8.50
N ASN A 157 6.09 -14.35 -7.51
CA ASN A 157 5.32 -14.23 -6.26
C ASN A 157 5.58 -12.92 -5.51
N TRP A 158 6.76 -12.32 -5.68
CA TRP A 158 7.10 -11.02 -5.10
C TRP A 158 6.46 -9.85 -5.85
N SER A 159 6.30 -9.99 -7.18
CA SER A 159 5.73 -8.94 -8.02
C SER A 159 4.20 -8.98 -8.05
N TYR A 160 3.63 -10.16 -7.85
CA TYR A 160 2.18 -10.41 -7.92
C TYR A 160 1.69 -11.26 -6.74
N PRO A 161 1.78 -10.75 -5.49
CA PRO A 161 1.35 -11.50 -4.32
C PRO A 161 -0.18 -11.67 -4.30
N THR A 162 -0.64 -12.79 -3.77
CA THR A 162 -2.06 -12.92 -3.39
C THR A 162 -2.38 -11.95 -2.27
N THR A 163 -3.45 -11.20 -2.43
CA THR A 163 -3.90 -10.22 -1.45
C THR A 163 -5.22 -10.67 -0.83
N TYR A 164 -5.25 -10.69 0.49
CA TYR A 164 -6.44 -10.93 1.28
C TYR A 164 -6.88 -9.61 1.90
N SER A 165 -8.15 -9.28 1.83
CA SER A 165 -8.72 -8.06 2.37
C SER A 165 -9.99 -8.32 3.15
N PHE A 166 -10.27 -7.45 4.10
CA PHE A 166 -11.51 -7.39 4.83
C PHE A 166 -12.24 -6.09 4.48
N THR A 167 -13.45 -6.20 3.93
CA THR A 167 -14.22 -5.05 3.43
C THR A 167 -15.09 -4.40 4.51
N GLY A 168 -15.43 -5.13 5.59
CA GLY A 168 -16.28 -4.68 6.70
C GLY A 168 -15.61 -3.76 7.72
N LEU A 169 -14.50 -3.08 7.38
CA LEU A 169 -13.75 -2.24 8.32
C LEU A 169 -14.61 -1.14 8.96
N ASN A 170 -15.54 -0.55 8.21
CA ASN A 170 -16.40 0.51 8.73
C ASN A 170 -17.41 0.01 9.76
N GLU A 171 -17.76 -1.26 9.75
CA GLU A 171 -18.69 -1.88 10.70
C GLU A 171 -18.02 -2.13 12.05
N ILE A 172 -16.74 -2.48 12.04
CA ILE A 172 -15.98 -2.77 13.26
C ILE A 172 -15.30 -1.53 13.87
N LYS A 173 -15.12 -0.48 13.09
CA LYS A 173 -14.44 0.76 13.50
C LYS A 173 -15.04 1.40 14.77
N PRO A 174 -16.38 1.48 14.96
CA PRO A 174 -16.94 2.03 16.20
C PRO A 174 -16.61 1.23 17.46
N ALA A 175 -16.35 -0.07 17.34
CA ALA A 175 -15.97 -0.93 18.44
C ALA A 175 -14.47 -0.88 18.78
N MET A 176 -13.67 -0.17 17.95
CA MET A 176 -12.22 -0.02 18.08
C MET A 176 -11.82 1.37 18.63
N ILE A 177 -12.78 2.26 18.81
CA ILE A 177 -12.64 3.61 19.38
C ILE A 177 -13.18 3.63 20.80
#